data_5dbfcba090439419456fd4c44b2d4e54
#
_entry.id   5dbfcba090439419456fd4c44b2d4e54
#
_cell.length_a   1.000
_cell.length_b   1.000
_cell.length_c   1.000
_cell.angle_alpha   90.00
_cell.angle_beta   90.00
_cell.angle_gamma   90.00
#
_symmetry.space_group_name_H-M   'P 1'
#
loop_
_entity.id
_entity.type
_entity.pdbx_description
1 polymer ?
#
loop_
_entity_poly.entity_id
_entity_poly.type
_entity_poly.pdbx_seq_one_letter_code
_entity_poly.pdbx_strand_id
1 'polypeptide(L)'
;MLIPSIDLMGGRIVQLVQGEKLKLAFDDFDYWIDRFAKYPLVQLIDLDAAMRQGNNQELIEMVCKRLPCQVGGGLRTPEDGQRLLDAGAKRVIYGSSLFSETGVDKAFAASLKKALGEDALCFSVDTKNGRVATKGWKESVDLTPEEAITWLEDFCAAFLYTNVDTEGTMQGFPMDIAAILRSTTARQLIVAGGIKARAEVDALDAMGVDAVAGMAVYSGAMDA
;
A
#
# COMPACT_ATOMS: atom_id res chain seq x y z
N MET A 1 3.48 -8.85 -10.79
CA MET A 1 3.84 -7.62 -11.58
C MET A 1 4.47 -6.55 -10.70
N LEU A 2 5.19 -5.57 -11.30
CA LEU A 2 5.68 -4.38 -10.58
C LEU A 2 4.58 -3.31 -10.51
N ILE A 3 4.37 -2.74 -9.32
CA ILE A 3 3.48 -1.62 -9.04
C ILE A 3 4.36 -0.47 -8.49
N PRO A 4 4.62 0.60 -9.25
CA PRO A 4 5.35 1.74 -8.71
C PRO A 4 4.51 2.49 -7.66
N SER A 5 5.18 3.05 -6.62
CA SER A 5 4.51 3.83 -5.57
C SER A 5 4.79 5.33 -5.73
N ILE A 6 3.75 6.13 -5.57
CA ILE A 6 3.82 7.58 -5.38
C ILE A 6 3.35 7.88 -3.96
N ASP A 7 4.24 8.36 -3.12
CA ASP A 7 3.92 8.77 -1.76
C ASP A 7 3.90 10.29 -1.69
N LEU A 8 2.79 10.86 -1.20
CA LEU A 8 2.57 12.31 -1.12
C LEU A 8 2.76 12.83 0.30
N MET A 9 3.59 13.84 0.46
CA MET A 9 3.77 14.55 1.73
C MET A 9 4.14 16.02 1.46
N GLY A 10 3.40 16.94 2.08
CA GLY A 10 3.63 18.38 1.94
C GLY A 10 3.53 18.88 0.49
N GLY A 11 2.63 18.29 -0.30
CA GLY A 11 2.44 18.65 -1.71
C GLY A 11 3.50 18.13 -2.67
N ARG A 12 4.35 17.19 -2.26
CA ARG A 12 5.47 16.64 -3.04
C ARG A 12 5.39 15.11 -3.13
N ILE A 13 6.03 14.54 -4.14
CA ILE A 13 6.35 13.11 -4.17
C ILE A 13 7.55 12.86 -3.26
N VAL A 14 7.45 11.93 -2.34
CA VAL A 14 8.52 11.63 -1.37
C VAL A 14 8.84 10.14 -1.31
N GLN A 15 10.04 9.84 -0.82
CA GLN A 15 10.41 8.49 -0.40
C GLN A 15 11.00 8.54 1.00
N LEU A 16 10.41 7.77 1.90
CA LEU A 16 10.83 7.66 3.30
C LEU A 16 11.60 6.36 3.52
N VAL A 17 12.38 6.32 4.59
CA VAL A 17 12.95 5.09 5.16
C VAL A 17 12.18 4.78 6.43
N GLN A 18 11.57 3.60 6.50
CA GLN A 18 10.75 3.11 7.63
C GLN A 18 9.64 4.09 8.06
N GLY A 19 9.11 4.86 7.09
CA GLY A 19 8.05 5.85 7.34
C GLY A 19 8.45 7.09 8.13
N GLU A 20 9.72 7.24 8.50
CA GLU A 20 10.18 8.30 9.39
C GLU A 20 11.14 9.29 8.72
N LYS A 21 12.15 8.77 8.03
CA LYS A 21 13.24 9.59 7.51
C LYS A 21 13.06 9.91 6.04
N LEU A 22 12.86 11.20 5.71
CA LEU A 22 12.84 11.66 4.33
C LEU A 22 14.19 11.38 3.65
N LYS A 23 14.16 10.64 2.54
CA LYS A 23 15.33 10.29 1.74
C LYS A 23 15.36 11.01 0.40
N LEU A 24 14.24 11.03 -0.31
CA LEU A 24 14.09 11.66 -1.62
C LEU A 24 12.80 12.49 -1.63
N ALA A 25 12.80 13.58 -2.41
CA ALA A 25 11.61 14.38 -2.68
C ALA A 25 11.68 14.98 -4.08
N PHE A 26 10.52 15.03 -4.75
CA PHE A 26 10.39 15.48 -6.13
C PHE A 26 9.16 16.40 -6.27
N ASP A 27 9.29 17.40 -7.12
CA ASP A 27 8.21 18.34 -7.44
C ASP A 27 7.67 18.15 -8.87
N ASP A 28 8.38 17.41 -9.72
CA ASP A 28 8.01 17.14 -11.10
C ASP A 28 7.04 15.97 -11.21
N PHE A 29 5.77 16.25 -11.03
CA PHE A 29 4.70 15.26 -11.16
C PHE A 29 4.54 14.74 -12.57
N ASP A 30 4.67 15.61 -13.58
CA ASP A 30 4.49 15.22 -14.98
C ASP A 30 5.50 14.18 -15.39
N TYR A 31 6.77 14.37 -15.04
CA TYR A 31 7.83 13.40 -15.31
C TYR A 31 7.50 12.01 -14.74
N TRP A 32 7.07 11.92 -13.47
CA TRP A 32 6.79 10.64 -12.84
C TRP A 32 5.50 10.01 -13.32
N ILE A 33 4.46 10.82 -13.59
CA ILE A 33 3.20 10.33 -14.15
C ILE A 33 3.43 9.73 -15.53
N ASP A 34 4.16 10.40 -16.42
CA ASP A 34 4.45 9.90 -17.77
C ASP A 34 5.29 8.62 -17.71
N ARG A 35 6.23 8.54 -16.79
CA ARG A 35 7.05 7.36 -16.57
C ARG A 35 6.24 6.16 -16.07
N PHE A 36 5.20 6.40 -15.28
CA PHE A 36 4.35 5.36 -14.71
C PHE A 36 3.11 5.02 -15.57
N ALA A 37 2.84 5.76 -16.61
CA ALA A 37 1.67 5.56 -17.48
C ALA A 37 1.60 4.17 -18.16
N LYS A 38 2.73 3.49 -18.29
CA LYS A 38 2.81 2.12 -18.86
C LYS A 38 2.36 1.02 -17.89
N TYR A 39 2.24 1.31 -16.59
CA TYR A 39 1.87 0.31 -15.59
C TYR A 39 0.35 0.17 -15.47
N PRO A 40 -0.16 -1.07 -15.35
CA PRO A 40 -1.60 -1.32 -15.23
C PRO A 40 -2.16 -0.90 -13.87
N LEU A 41 -1.29 -0.65 -12.90
CA LEU A 41 -1.64 -0.17 -11.56
C LEU A 41 -0.47 0.60 -10.95
N VAL A 42 -0.80 1.71 -10.27
CA VAL A 42 0.15 2.54 -9.51
C VAL A 42 -0.37 2.65 -8.07
N GLN A 43 0.50 2.55 -7.09
CA GLN A 43 0.14 2.83 -5.70
C GLN A 43 0.30 4.33 -5.42
N LEU A 44 -0.70 4.95 -4.78
CA LEU A 44 -0.71 6.35 -4.42
C LEU A 44 -1.09 6.50 -2.94
N ILE A 45 -0.17 6.98 -2.12
CA ILE A 45 -0.36 7.09 -0.67
C ILE A 45 -0.31 8.54 -0.22
N ASP A 46 -1.35 8.99 0.49
CA ASP A 46 -1.39 10.28 1.17
C ASP A 46 -0.82 10.14 2.58
N LEU A 47 0.45 10.49 2.75
CA LEU A 47 1.12 10.39 4.06
C LEU A 47 0.63 11.49 5.02
N ASP A 48 0.27 12.68 4.53
CA ASP A 48 -0.27 13.75 5.40
C ASP A 48 -1.61 13.33 6.01
N ALA A 49 -2.49 12.71 5.21
CA ALA A 49 -3.76 12.17 5.70
C ALA A 49 -3.55 10.97 6.65
N ALA A 50 -2.57 10.10 6.36
CA ALA A 50 -2.21 8.99 7.24
C ALA A 50 -1.74 9.48 8.61
N MET A 51 -0.92 10.55 8.65
CA MET A 51 -0.36 11.16 9.84
C MET A 51 -1.31 12.18 10.52
N ARG A 52 -2.48 12.47 9.94
CA ARG A 52 -3.43 13.51 10.39
C ARG A 52 -2.83 14.93 10.40
N GLN A 53 -2.00 15.24 9.41
CA GLN A 53 -1.32 16.54 9.27
C GLN A 53 -1.82 17.35 8.07
N GLY A 54 -2.93 16.94 7.47
CA GLY A 54 -3.51 17.54 6.28
C GLY A 54 -3.96 16.48 5.28
N ASN A 55 -4.02 16.84 4.01
CA ASN A 55 -4.29 15.93 2.90
C ASN A 55 -3.73 16.50 1.59
N ASN A 56 -3.61 15.64 0.58
CA ASN A 56 -3.17 15.98 -0.77
C ASN A 56 -4.28 15.71 -1.81
N GLN A 57 -5.53 15.98 -1.49
CA GLN A 57 -6.69 15.60 -2.30
C GLN A 57 -6.60 16.08 -3.74
N GLU A 58 -6.24 17.35 -3.99
CA GLU A 58 -6.11 17.90 -5.36
C GLU A 58 -5.05 17.16 -6.18
N LEU A 59 -3.94 16.78 -5.56
CA LEU A 59 -2.88 15.98 -6.21
C LEU A 59 -3.36 14.56 -6.50
N ILE A 60 -4.10 13.93 -5.58
CA ILE A 60 -4.69 12.61 -5.78
C ILE A 60 -5.63 12.64 -6.97
N GLU A 61 -6.54 13.62 -7.05
CA GLU A 61 -7.45 13.78 -8.18
C GLU A 61 -6.70 13.97 -9.50
N MET A 62 -5.66 14.80 -9.50
CA MET A 62 -4.82 15.03 -10.68
C MET A 62 -4.14 13.73 -11.15
N VAL A 63 -3.54 12.98 -10.24
CA VAL A 63 -2.83 11.73 -10.54
C VAL A 63 -3.81 10.65 -11.00
N CYS A 64 -4.94 10.46 -10.31
CA CYS A 64 -5.95 9.44 -10.65
C CYS A 64 -6.63 9.67 -12.01
N LYS A 65 -6.69 10.91 -12.50
CA LYS A 65 -7.17 11.21 -13.86
C LYS A 65 -6.20 10.74 -14.97
N ARG A 66 -4.94 10.51 -14.63
CA ARG A 66 -3.88 10.17 -15.59
C ARG A 66 -3.34 8.75 -15.41
N LEU A 67 -3.43 8.19 -14.21
CA LEU A 67 -2.90 6.88 -13.87
C LEU A 67 -3.97 5.97 -13.23
N PRO A 68 -3.92 4.66 -13.48
CA PRO A 68 -4.79 3.70 -12.81
C PRO A 68 -4.29 3.45 -11.38
N CYS A 69 -4.79 4.23 -10.40
CA CYS A 69 -4.28 4.20 -9.03
C CYS A 69 -5.07 3.30 -8.08
N GLN A 70 -4.35 2.59 -7.20
CA GLN A 70 -4.86 2.20 -5.89
C GLN A 70 -4.45 3.25 -4.87
N VAL A 71 -5.40 3.78 -4.10
CA VAL A 71 -5.16 4.95 -3.25
C VAL A 71 -5.36 4.62 -1.79
N GLY A 72 -4.40 5.00 -0.95
CA GLY A 72 -4.44 4.84 0.50
C GLY A 72 -3.94 6.08 1.23
N GLY A 73 -3.95 5.98 2.54
CA GLY A 73 -3.52 7.06 3.43
C GLY A 73 -4.68 7.64 4.23
N GLY A 74 -4.76 7.23 5.50
CA GLY A 74 -5.66 7.82 6.47
C GLY A 74 -7.16 7.51 6.32
N LEU A 75 -7.57 6.53 5.52
CA LEU A 75 -8.98 6.15 5.34
C LEU A 75 -9.54 5.52 6.62
N ARG A 76 -10.67 6.03 7.11
CA ARG A 76 -11.26 5.62 8.39
C ARG A 76 -12.76 5.36 8.32
N THR A 77 -13.42 5.79 7.25
CA THR A 77 -14.86 5.60 7.02
C THR A 77 -15.12 5.13 5.58
N PRO A 78 -16.26 4.50 5.27
CA PRO A 78 -16.61 4.16 3.89
C PRO A 78 -16.68 5.40 2.98
N GLU A 79 -17.08 6.55 3.51
CA GLU A 79 -17.19 7.83 2.77
C GLU A 79 -15.80 8.34 2.33
N ASP A 80 -14.75 8.06 3.11
CA ASP A 80 -13.38 8.38 2.70
C ASP A 80 -13.00 7.63 1.43
N GLY A 81 -13.30 6.31 1.39
CA GLY A 81 -13.06 5.49 0.21
C GLY A 81 -13.90 5.92 -0.99
N GLN A 82 -15.18 6.20 -0.77
CA GLN A 82 -16.07 6.64 -1.86
C GLN A 82 -15.56 7.92 -2.51
N ARG A 83 -15.10 8.90 -1.72
CA ARG A 83 -14.49 10.13 -2.25
C ARG A 83 -13.30 9.87 -3.19
N LEU A 84 -12.45 8.91 -2.85
CA LEU A 84 -11.30 8.57 -3.69
C LEU A 84 -11.71 7.81 -4.96
N LEU A 85 -12.72 6.94 -4.87
CA LEU A 85 -13.29 6.28 -6.05
C LEU A 85 -13.94 7.30 -7.00
N ASP A 86 -14.67 8.27 -6.46
CA ASP A 86 -15.27 9.37 -7.24
C ASP A 86 -14.19 10.27 -7.88
N ALA A 87 -13.02 10.40 -7.23
CA ALA A 87 -11.84 11.09 -7.77
C ALA A 87 -11.11 10.31 -8.88
N GLY A 88 -11.52 9.07 -9.15
CA GLY A 88 -10.98 8.24 -10.24
C GLY A 88 -10.05 7.11 -9.79
N ALA A 89 -9.89 6.87 -8.49
CA ALA A 89 -9.15 5.71 -8.01
C ALA A 89 -9.78 4.40 -8.49
N LYS A 90 -8.96 3.43 -8.88
CA LYS A 90 -9.43 2.09 -9.27
C LYS A 90 -9.86 1.26 -8.07
N ARG A 91 -9.17 1.44 -6.94
CA ARG A 91 -9.50 0.86 -5.64
C ARG A 91 -8.88 1.67 -4.51
N VAL A 92 -9.34 1.41 -3.31
CA VAL A 92 -8.92 2.11 -2.10
C VAL A 92 -8.26 1.17 -1.10
N ILE A 93 -7.25 1.67 -0.39
CA ILE A 93 -6.44 0.89 0.55
C ILE A 93 -6.82 1.29 1.97
N TYR A 94 -7.39 0.36 2.72
CA TYR A 94 -7.62 0.49 4.16
C TYR A 94 -6.57 -0.33 4.92
N GLY A 95 -5.98 0.27 5.95
CA GLY A 95 -4.97 -0.36 6.80
C GLY A 95 -5.33 -0.28 8.26
N SER A 96 -4.72 0.62 9.03
CA SER A 96 -4.86 0.71 10.50
C SER A 96 -6.31 0.76 11.02
N SER A 97 -7.25 1.26 10.24
CA SER A 97 -8.68 1.31 10.61
C SER A 97 -9.37 -0.05 10.65
N LEU A 98 -8.77 -1.09 10.07
CA LEU A 98 -9.25 -2.46 10.13
C LEU A 98 -8.93 -3.16 11.45
N PHE A 99 -8.14 -2.51 12.30
CA PHE A 99 -7.61 -3.11 13.53
C PHE A 99 -7.98 -2.29 14.75
N SER A 100 -8.38 -2.98 15.82
CA SER A 100 -8.61 -2.46 17.16
C SER A 100 -7.61 -3.08 18.14
N GLU A 101 -7.64 -2.66 19.39
CA GLU A 101 -6.84 -3.27 20.46
C GLU A 101 -7.13 -4.76 20.67
N THR A 102 -8.32 -5.21 20.26
CA THR A 102 -8.77 -6.61 20.39
C THR A 102 -8.57 -7.43 19.11
N GLY A 103 -7.95 -6.87 18.06
CA GLY A 103 -7.68 -7.56 16.80
C GLY A 103 -8.40 -6.95 15.59
N VAL A 104 -8.85 -7.78 14.65
CA VAL A 104 -9.51 -7.35 13.41
C VAL A 104 -10.94 -6.85 13.69
N ASP A 105 -11.28 -5.67 13.17
CA ASP A 105 -12.65 -5.15 13.14
C ASP A 105 -13.42 -5.68 11.91
N LYS A 106 -13.96 -6.89 12.04
CA LYS A 106 -14.77 -7.52 10.98
C LYS A 106 -16.04 -6.75 10.66
N ALA A 107 -16.63 -6.06 11.65
CA ALA A 107 -17.84 -5.28 11.42
C ALA A 107 -17.55 -4.09 10.50
N PHE A 108 -16.41 -3.42 10.72
CA PHE A 108 -15.95 -2.37 9.85
C PHE A 108 -15.60 -2.90 8.44
N ALA A 109 -14.85 -3.99 8.33
CA ALA A 109 -14.54 -4.62 7.04
C ALA A 109 -15.80 -5.00 6.26
N ALA A 110 -16.82 -5.56 6.92
CA ALA A 110 -18.11 -5.86 6.30
C ALA A 110 -18.85 -4.59 5.85
N SER A 111 -18.78 -3.50 6.61
CA SER A 111 -19.38 -2.22 6.24
C SER A 111 -18.73 -1.62 4.98
N LEU A 112 -17.39 -1.73 4.86
CA LEU A 112 -16.65 -1.32 3.67
C LEU A 112 -17.07 -2.12 2.44
N LYS A 113 -17.11 -3.45 2.55
CA LYS A 113 -17.56 -4.32 1.45
C LYS A 113 -19.00 -3.98 1.02
N LYS A 114 -19.90 -3.73 1.97
CA LYS A 114 -21.30 -3.34 1.68
C LYS A 114 -21.40 -2.00 0.97
N ALA A 115 -20.59 -1.03 1.36
CA ALA A 115 -20.66 0.34 0.83
C ALA A 115 -19.95 0.49 -0.51
N LEU A 116 -18.76 -0.11 -0.67
CA LEU A 116 -17.85 0.16 -1.79
C LEU A 116 -17.74 -1.01 -2.77
N GLY A 117 -18.17 -2.20 -2.37
CA GLY A 117 -17.96 -3.43 -3.14
C GLY A 117 -16.57 -4.04 -2.91
N GLU A 118 -16.48 -5.36 -3.02
CA GLU A 118 -15.25 -6.13 -2.77
C GLU A 118 -14.14 -5.74 -3.73
N ASP A 119 -14.46 -5.57 -5.02
CA ASP A 119 -13.48 -5.31 -6.08
C ASP A 119 -12.75 -3.96 -5.91
N ALA A 120 -13.39 -3.00 -5.25
CA ALA A 120 -12.83 -1.69 -4.95
C ALA A 120 -11.92 -1.68 -3.71
N LEU A 121 -11.80 -2.79 -2.97
CA LEU A 121 -11.10 -2.85 -1.70
C LEU A 121 -9.76 -3.59 -1.80
N CYS A 122 -8.72 -2.92 -1.30
CA CYS A 122 -7.43 -3.50 -0.95
C CYS A 122 -7.21 -3.29 0.55
N PHE A 123 -6.91 -4.35 1.30
CA PHE A 123 -6.63 -4.25 2.72
C PHE A 123 -5.13 -4.32 3.00
N SER A 124 -4.59 -3.30 3.68
CA SER A 124 -3.18 -3.26 4.06
C SER A 124 -2.96 -3.94 5.40
N VAL A 125 -2.00 -4.85 5.42
CA VAL A 125 -1.50 -5.55 6.60
C VAL A 125 -0.02 -5.24 6.72
N ASP A 126 0.31 -4.16 7.40
CA ASP A 126 1.68 -3.76 7.63
C ASP A 126 2.22 -4.47 8.87
N THR A 127 3.47 -4.92 8.86
CA THR A 127 4.06 -5.57 10.03
C THR A 127 5.39 -4.97 10.43
N LYS A 128 5.60 -4.92 11.74
CA LYS A 128 6.86 -4.54 12.37
C LYS A 128 7.23 -5.61 13.41
N ASN A 129 8.43 -6.14 13.33
CA ASN A 129 8.87 -7.24 14.19
C ASN A 129 7.90 -8.44 14.16
N GLY A 130 7.33 -8.76 12.98
CA GLY A 130 6.42 -9.89 12.77
C GLY A 130 5.01 -9.73 13.35
N ARG A 131 4.62 -8.54 13.84
CA ARG A 131 3.28 -8.22 14.35
C ARG A 131 2.61 -7.13 13.53
N VAL A 132 1.29 -7.18 13.41
CA VAL A 132 0.51 -6.16 12.70
C VAL A 132 0.74 -4.79 13.32
N ALA A 133 1.22 -3.85 12.51
CA ALA A 133 1.50 -2.48 12.90
C ALA A 133 0.33 -1.56 12.54
N THR A 134 0.04 -0.60 13.41
CA THR A 134 -1.06 0.34 13.28
C THR A 134 -0.62 1.77 13.60
N LYS A 135 -1.51 2.74 13.37
CA LYS A 135 -1.30 4.16 13.70
C LYS A 135 -0.01 4.75 13.11
N GLY A 136 0.25 4.44 11.83
CA GLY A 136 1.49 4.86 11.17
C GLY A 136 2.72 4.16 11.73
N TRP A 137 2.57 2.85 12.03
CA TRP A 137 3.62 1.94 12.51
C TRP A 137 4.18 2.26 13.91
N LYS A 138 3.43 3.06 14.69
CA LYS A 138 3.79 3.47 16.06
C LYS A 138 3.29 2.51 17.12
N GLU A 139 2.26 1.74 16.81
CA GLU A 139 1.66 0.74 17.68
C GLU A 139 1.60 -0.60 16.97
N SER A 140 1.50 -1.69 17.72
CA SER A 140 1.32 -3.04 17.19
C SER A 140 0.16 -3.73 17.91
N VAL A 141 -0.54 -4.58 17.16
CA VAL A 141 -1.56 -5.48 17.68
C VAL A 141 -0.95 -6.88 17.80
N ASP A 142 -1.31 -7.64 18.81
CA ASP A 142 -0.84 -9.04 18.98
C ASP A 142 -1.55 -9.96 17.99
N LEU A 143 -1.19 -9.81 16.73
CA LEU A 143 -1.76 -10.52 15.59
C LEU A 143 -0.67 -10.72 14.54
N THR A 144 -0.58 -11.92 13.99
CA THR A 144 0.30 -12.20 12.85
C THR A 144 -0.34 -11.75 11.53
N PRO A 145 0.43 -11.50 10.47
CA PRO A 145 -0.15 -11.15 9.17
C PRO A 145 -1.03 -12.26 8.59
N GLU A 146 -0.69 -13.55 8.81
CA GLU A 146 -1.47 -14.68 8.36
C GLU A 146 -2.86 -14.73 9.03
N GLU A 147 -2.90 -14.49 10.34
CA GLU A 147 -4.16 -14.38 11.08
C GLU A 147 -5.01 -13.23 10.56
N ALA A 148 -4.40 -12.04 10.38
CA ALA A 148 -5.11 -10.87 9.88
C ALA A 148 -5.70 -11.12 8.48
N ILE A 149 -4.91 -11.67 7.56
CA ILE A 149 -5.35 -12.01 6.19
C ILE A 149 -6.49 -13.03 6.24
N THR A 150 -6.34 -14.11 7.01
CA THR A 150 -7.39 -15.14 7.14
C THR A 150 -8.70 -14.54 7.65
N TRP A 151 -8.65 -13.61 8.61
CA TRP A 151 -9.85 -12.98 9.16
C TRP A 151 -10.53 -12.00 8.20
N LEU A 152 -9.77 -11.44 7.25
CA LEU A 152 -10.21 -10.41 6.30
C LEU A 152 -10.50 -10.95 4.89
N GLU A 153 -10.20 -12.21 4.60
CA GLU A 153 -10.26 -12.85 3.28
C GLU A 153 -11.57 -12.59 2.53
N ASP A 154 -12.70 -12.62 3.25
CA ASP A 154 -14.03 -12.52 2.64
C ASP A 154 -14.46 -11.08 2.30
N PHE A 155 -13.65 -10.08 2.63
CA PHE A 155 -14.10 -8.68 2.57
C PHE A 155 -13.44 -7.83 1.49
N CYS A 156 -12.35 -8.28 0.86
CA CYS A 156 -11.61 -7.51 -0.14
C CYS A 156 -11.13 -8.36 -1.32
N ALA A 157 -10.82 -7.71 -2.43
CA ALA A 157 -10.23 -8.38 -3.60
C ALA A 157 -8.71 -8.52 -3.53
N ALA A 158 -8.04 -7.72 -2.71
CA ALA A 158 -6.59 -7.69 -2.64
C ALA A 158 -6.07 -7.40 -1.23
N PHE A 159 -4.88 -7.95 -0.94
CA PHE A 159 -4.09 -7.61 0.24
C PHE A 159 -2.79 -6.91 -0.19
N LEU A 160 -2.44 -5.86 0.54
CA LEU A 160 -1.14 -5.22 0.51
C LEU A 160 -0.42 -5.53 1.82
N TYR A 161 0.67 -6.28 1.74
CA TYR A 161 1.52 -6.54 2.89
C TYR A 161 2.77 -5.67 2.84
N THR A 162 3.03 -4.89 3.89
CA THR A 162 4.27 -4.10 4.02
C THR A 162 5.15 -4.64 5.13
N ASN A 163 6.37 -5.05 4.79
CA ASN A 163 7.40 -5.32 5.79
C ASN A 163 8.08 -4.00 6.19
N VAL A 164 7.65 -3.44 7.33
CA VAL A 164 8.14 -2.15 7.83
C VAL A 164 9.61 -2.19 8.17
N ASP A 165 10.11 -3.35 8.64
CA ASP A 165 11.50 -3.50 9.06
C ASP A 165 12.50 -3.30 7.91
N THR A 166 12.08 -3.58 6.67
CA THR A 166 12.89 -3.39 5.46
C THR A 166 12.42 -2.22 4.59
N GLU A 167 11.32 -1.52 4.96
CA GLU A 167 10.74 -0.45 4.14
C GLU A 167 11.74 0.69 3.87
N GLY A 168 11.89 1.05 2.59
CA GLY A 168 12.80 2.11 2.14
C GLY A 168 14.29 1.81 2.28
N THR A 169 14.70 0.65 2.82
CA THR A 169 16.11 0.31 3.08
C THR A 169 16.85 -0.25 1.87
N MET A 170 16.13 -0.76 0.87
CA MET A 170 16.69 -1.48 -0.29
C MET A 170 17.56 -2.69 0.12
N GLN A 171 17.20 -3.38 1.20
CA GLN A 171 17.91 -4.59 1.64
C GLN A 171 17.38 -5.87 0.99
N GLY A 172 16.26 -5.81 0.31
CA GLY A 172 15.54 -6.92 -0.27
C GLY A 172 14.29 -7.26 0.55
N PHE A 173 13.29 -7.86 -0.14
CA PHE A 173 12.09 -8.36 0.51
C PHE A 173 12.32 -9.80 1.02
N PRO A 174 11.85 -10.18 2.22
CA PRO A 174 11.98 -11.55 2.73
C PRO A 174 11.05 -12.50 1.96
N MET A 175 11.61 -13.28 1.05
CA MET A 175 10.87 -14.14 0.10
C MET A 175 10.11 -15.28 0.78
N ASP A 176 10.57 -15.75 1.93
CA ASP A 176 9.89 -16.76 2.77
C ASP A 176 8.54 -16.23 3.29
N ILE A 177 8.48 -14.96 3.69
CA ILE A 177 7.23 -14.29 4.08
C ILE A 177 6.26 -14.26 2.88
N ALA A 178 6.74 -13.90 1.68
CA ALA A 178 5.89 -13.91 0.49
C ALA A 178 5.27 -15.28 0.21
N ALA A 179 6.06 -16.35 0.33
CA ALA A 179 5.59 -17.72 0.13
C ALA A 179 4.54 -18.14 1.17
N ILE A 180 4.76 -17.81 2.44
CA ILE A 180 3.81 -18.08 3.53
C ILE A 180 2.49 -17.35 3.27
N LEU A 181 2.54 -16.03 3.02
CA LEU A 181 1.34 -15.22 2.79
C LEU A 181 0.61 -15.64 1.52
N ARG A 182 1.33 -16.05 0.45
CA ARG A 182 0.68 -16.56 -0.76
C ARG A 182 -0.10 -17.85 -0.48
N SER A 183 0.39 -18.70 0.41
CA SER A 183 -0.34 -19.92 0.80
C SER A 183 -1.55 -19.64 1.71
N THR A 184 -1.61 -18.47 2.34
CA THR A 184 -2.67 -18.07 3.28
C THR A 184 -3.92 -17.53 2.59
N THR A 185 -3.79 -16.92 1.40
CA THR A 185 -4.90 -16.26 0.70
C THR A 185 -4.98 -16.66 -0.78
N ALA A 186 -6.19 -16.75 -1.33
CA ALA A 186 -6.42 -16.86 -2.78
C ALA A 186 -6.57 -15.50 -3.45
N ARG A 187 -6.70 -14.40 -2.69
CA ARG A 187 -6.85 -13.04 -3.18
C ARG A 187 -5.56 -12.54 -3.86
N GLN A 188 -5.66 -11.46 -4.61
CA GLN A 188 -4.45 -10.78 -5.09
C GLN A 188 -3.58 -10.40 -3.90
N LEU A 189 -2.33 -10.86 -3.90
CA LEU A 189 -1.36 -10.52 -2.88
C LEU A 189 -0.32 -9.58 -3.46
N ILE A 190 -0.14 -8.45 -2.81
CA ILE A 190 0.83 -7.41 -3.14
C ILE A 190 1.76 -7.27 -1.95
N VAL A 191 3.07 -7.21 -2.19
CA VAL A 191 4.04 -7.01 -1.12
C VAL A 191 4.85 -5.74 -1.33
N ALA A 192 5.22 -5.10 -0.23
CA ALA A 192 6.04 -3.91 -0.16
C ALA A 192 7.07 -4.01 0.97
N GLY A 193 8.13 -3.23 0.87
CA GLY A 193 9.15 -3.12 1.91
C GLY A 193 10.49 -3.74 1.50
N GLY A 194 11.44 -2.88 1.11
CA GLY A 194 12.82 -3.26 0.87
C GLY A 194 13.18 -3.77 -0.53
N ILE A 195 12.23 -3.96 -1.44
CA ILE A 195 12.49 -4.40 -2.82
C ILE A 195 13.55 -3.51 -3.47
N LYS A 196 14.61 -4.12 -4.00
CA LYS A 196 15.80 -3.41 -4.49
C LYS A 196 16.15 -3.67 -5.95
N ALA A 197 15.63 -4.76 -6.55
CA ALA A 197 16.05 -5.18 -7.88
C ALA A 197 14.94 -5.86 -8.66
N ARG A 198 15.00 -5.78 -9.98
CA ARG A 198 14.06 -6.44 -10.88
C ARG A 198 13.97 -7.95 -10.68
N ALA A 199 15.06 -8.61 -10.38
CA ALA A 199 15.08 -10.05 -10.12
C ALA A 199 14.19 -10.46 -8.93
N GLU A 200 14.05 -9.60 -7.90
CA GLU A 200 13.12 -9.86 -6.79
C GLU A 200 11.66 -9.75 -7.25
N VAL A 201 11.35 -8.75 -8.08
CA VAL A 201 10.00 -8.60 -8.67
C VAL A 201 9.66 -9.83 -9.52
N ASP A 202 10.59 -10.30 -10.35
CA ASP A 202 10.39 -11.47 -11.21
C ASP A 202 10.19 -12.76 -10.38
N ALA A 203 10.93 -12.90 -9.26
CA ALA A 203 10.77 -14.02 -8.34
C ALA A 203 9.41 -13.98 -7.60
N LEU A 204 8.94 -12.82 -7.18
CA LEU A 204 7.62 -12.63 -6.59
C LEU A 204 6.51 -12.91 -7.61
N ASP A 205 6.66 -12.43 -8.84
CA ASP A 205 5.70 -12.66 -9.91
C ASP A 205 5.57 -14.16 -10.24
N ALA A 206 6.67 -14.91 -10.23
CA ALA A 206 6.67 -16.36 -10.38
C ALA A 206 5.90 -17.10 -9.26
N MET A 207 5.75 -16.48 -8.08
CA MET A 207 4.92 -16.99 -6.98
C MET A 207 3.45 -16.53 -7.07
N GLY A 208 3.08 -15.72 -8.08
CA GLY A 208 1.76 -15.09 -8.16
C GLY A 208 1.58 -13.97 -7.12
N VAL A 209 2.66 -13.25 -6.80
CA VAL A 209 2.69 -12.13 -5.86
C VAL A 209 3.14 -10.86 -6.58
N ASP A 210 2.38 -9.79 -6.45
CA ASP A 210 2.74 -8.49 -7.00
C ASP A 210 3.69 -7.73 -6.05
N ALA A 211 4.48 -6.82 -6.60
CA ALA A 211 5.52 -6.10 -5.87
C ALA A 211 5.36 -4.59 -5.98
N VAL A 212 5.22 -3.90 -4.85
CA VAL A 212 5.30 -2.43 -4.80
C VAL A 212 6.75 -2.01 -4.61
N ALA A 213 7.24 -1.14 -5.49
CA ALA A 213 8.55 -0.54 -5.35
C ALA A 213 8.48 0.99 -5.48
N GLY A 214 9.04 1.67 -4.50
CA GLY A 214 9.26 3.11 -4.47
C GLY A 214 10.75 3.43 -4.58
N MET A 215 11.47 3.33 -3.48
CA MET A 215 12.89 3.75 -3.36
C MET A 215 13.77 3.23 -4.51
N ALA A 216 13.66 1.96 -4.92
CA ALA A 216 14.47 1.39 -5.98
C ALA A 216 14.22 2.03 -7.35
N VAL A 217 12.96 2.42 -7.62
CA VAL A 217 12.57 3.11 -8.85
C VAL A 217 13.07 4.55 -8.84
N TYR A 218 12.82 5.29 -7.76
CA TYR A 218 13.21 6.71 -7.66
C TYR A 218 14.71 6.93 -7.57
N SER A 219 15.46 5.98 -7.02
CA SER A 219 16.93 6.05 -6.98
C SER A 219 17.60 5.64 -8.29
N GLY A 220 16.85 5.11 -9.26
CA GLY A 220 17.39 4.57 -10.50
C GLY A 220 18.06 3.18 -10.37
N ALA A 221 17.92 2.52 -9.21
CA ALA A 221 18.43 1.16 -9.02
C ALA A 221 17.59 0.12 -9.78
N MET A 222 16.36 0.47 -10.11
CA MET A 222 15.47 -0.34 -10.94
C MET A 222 14.78 0.57 -11.96
N ASP A 223 14.79 0.15 -13.23
CA ASP A 223 14.06 0.87 -14.26
C ASP A 223 12.54 0.79 -14.02
N ALA A 224 11.90 1.97 -14.09
CA ALA A 224 10.46 2.10 -14.03
C ALA A 224 9.83 1.86 -15.40
#